data_713c969574937b68bb37f249cee64154
#
_entry.id   713c969574937b68bb37f249cee64154
#
_cell.length_a   1.000
_cell.length_b   1.000
_cell.length_c   1.000
_cell.angle_alpha   90.00
_cell.angle_beta   90.00
_cell.angle_gamma   90.00
#
_symmetry.space_group_name_H-M   'P 1'
#
loop_
_entity.id
_entity.type
_entity.pdbx_description
1 polymer ?
#
loop_
_entity_poly.entity_id
_entity_poly.type
_entity_poly.pdbx_seq_one_letter_code
_entity_poly.pdbx_strand_id
1 'polypeptide(L)'
;MKRKKRYKHATIGKKKYYFYKIVWEDPCGDAGHADIDEMKKLKPATMISQAYIFAKDRRHVWTFSSYDSEAAVFSDRNCFPRSIIKKM
;
A
#
# COMPACT_ATOMS: atom_id res chain seq x y z
N MET A 1 30.89 6.98 15.16
CA MET A 1 29.64 6.59 15.83
C MET A 1 28.54 6.47 14.79
N LYS A 2 27.95 5.31 14.63
CA LYS A 2 26.86 5.11 13.69
C LYS A 2 25.56 5.69 14.24
N ARG A 3 24.90 6.56 13.49
CA ARG A 3 23.57 7.04 13.85
C ARG A 3 22.56 5.89 13.74
N LYS A 4 21.75 5.71 14.77
CA LYS A 4 20.59 4.82 14.66
C LYS A 4 19.63 5.38 13.62
N LYS A 5 19.27 4.55 12.67
CA LYS A 5 18.27 4.89 11.68
C LYS A 5 16.91 4.97 12.35
N ARG A 6 16.25 6.13 12.21
CA ARG A 6 14.90 6.30 12.72
C ARG A 6 13.90 6.12 11.59
N TYR A 7 12.89 5.32 11.84
CA TYR A 7 11.81 5.08 10.88
C TYR A 7 10.57 5.85 11.31
N LYS A 8 9.92 6.50 10.34
CA LYS A 8 8.67 7.19 10.59
C LYS A 8 7.62 6.18 11.04
N HIS A 9 6.91 6.49 12.11
CA HIS A 9 5.88 5.62 12.64
C HIS A 9 4.81 6.42 13.37
N ALA A 10 3.65 5.80 13.57
CA ALA A 10 2.60 6.27 14.44
C ALA A 10 2.48 5.34 15.64
N THR A 11 2.32 5.89 16.83
CA THR A 11 2.03 5.10 18.03
C THR A 11 0.56 5.24 18.36
N ILE A 12 -0.16 4.13 18.31
CA ILE A 12 -1.59 4.08 18.57
C ILE A 12 -1.84 3.02 19.64
N GLY A 13 -2.41 3.44 20.75
CA GLY A 13 -2.40 2.62 21.95
C GLY A 13 -0.96 2.44 22.41
N LYS A 14 -0.50 1.23 22.52
CA LYS A 14 0.89 0.92 22.92
C LYS A 14 1.68 0.31 21.77
N LYS A 15 1.16 0.36 20.56
CA LYS A 15 1.77 -0.27 19.39
C LYS A 15 2.27 0.75 18.39
N LYS A 16 3.44 0.48 17.80
CA LYS A 16 4.02 1.29 16.75
C LYS A 16 3.65 0.72 15.39
N TYR A 17 3.21 1.60 14.49
CA TYR A 17 2.90 1.25 13.11
C TYR A 17 3.83 2.04 12.21
N TYR A 18 4.63 1.35 11.38
CA TYR A 18 5.67 1.99 10.59
C TYR A 18 5.14 2.44 9.24
N PHE A 19 5.70 3.54 8.76
CA PHE A 19 5.32 4.18 7.51
C PHE A 19 6.19 3.66 6.37
N TYR A 20 5.54 3.26 5.28
CA TYR A 20 6.22 2.72 4.11
C TYR A 20 5.73 3.34 2.83
N LYS A 21 6.61 3.35 1.85
CA LYS A 21 6.28 3.60 0.46
C LYS A 21 6.04 2.25 -0.21
N ILE A 22 4.85 2.07 -0.76
CA ILE A 22 4.43 0.81 -1.38
C ILE A 22 4.30 1.05 -2.88
N VAL A 23 5.06 0.31 -3.67
CA VAL A 23 4.96 0.35 -5.13
C VAL A 23 4.16 -0.88 -5.56
N TRP A 24 3.04 -0.65 -6.24
CA TRP A 24 2.13 -1.72 -6.59
C TRP A 24 1.56 -1.52 -8.00
N GLU A 25 1.06 -2.61 -8.57
CA GLU A 25 0.44 -2.58 -9.90
C GLU A 25 -1.07 -2.56 -9.77
N ASP A 26 -1.67 -1.55 -10.38
CA ASP A 26 -3.12 -1.39 -10.40
C ASP A 26 -3.65 -2.02 -11.68
N PRO A 27 -4.38 -3.15 -11.61
CA PRO A 27 -4.96 -3.74 -12.79
C PRO A 27 -5.88 -2.74 -13.47
N CYS A 28 -5.85 -2.71 -14.79
CA CYS A 28 -6.72 -1.82 -15.55
C CYS A 28 -7.63 -2.62 -16.46
N GLY A 29 -8.78 -2.04 -16.75
CA GLY A 29 -9.75 -2.62 -17.67
C GLY A 29 -10.30 -1.56 -18.59
N ASP A 30 -10.78 -2.00 -19.75
CA ASP A 30 -11.43 -1.15 -20.72
C ASP A 30 -12.55 -1.95 -21.38
N ALA A 31 -13.77 -1.44 -21.33
CA ALA A 31 -14.94 -2.11 -21.89
C ALA A 31 -15.09 -1.90 -23.41
N GLY A 32 -14.23 -1.10 -24.03
CA GLY A 32 -14.25 -0.84 -25.45
C GLY A 32 -13.73 -2.01 -26.29
N HIS A 33 -13.78 -1.83 -27.58
CA HIS A 33 -13.26 -2.81 -28.53
C HIS A 33 -11.82 -2.48 -28.88
N ALA A 34 -11.02 -3.53 -29.10
CA ALA A 34 -9.61 -3.36 -29.46
C ALA A 34 -9.20 -4.43 -30.46
N ASP A 35 -8.31 -4.07 -31.37
CA ASP A 35 -7.62 -5.05 -32.21
C ASP A 35 -6.47 -5.68 -31.43
N ILE A 36 -5.71 -6.57 -32.08
CA ILE A 36 -4.63 -7.30 -31.42
C ILE A 36 -3.56 -6.36 -30.90
N ASP A 37 -3.17 -5.36 -31.66
CA ASP A 37 -2.11 -4.41 -31.26
C ASP A 37 -2.58 -3.52 -30.12
N GLU A 38 -3.79 -3.01 -30.18
CA GLU A 38 -4.38 -2.20 -29.12
C GLU A 38 -4.54 -3.00 -27.84
N MET A 39 -4.93 -4.26 -27.95
CA MET A 39 -5.06 -5.14 -26.78
C MET A 39 -3.72 -5.30 -26.04
N LYS A 40 -2.63 -5.45 -26.80
CA LYS A 40 -1.28 -5.60 -26.20
C LYS A 40 -0.75 -4.34 -25.56
N LYS A 41 -1.30 -3.18 -25.88
CA LYS A 41 -0.92 -1.90 -25.26
C LYS A 41 -1.56 -1.69 -23.90
N LEU A 42 -2.57 -2.46 -23.56
CA LEU A 42 -3.24 -2.37 -22.28
C LEU A 42 -2.34 -2.95 -21.19
N LYS A 43 -1.89 -2.10 -20.27
CA LYS A 43 -0.97 -2.49 -19.21
C LYS A 43 -1.42 -1.93 -17.87
N PRO A 44 -1.15 -2.63 -16.77
CA PRO A 44 -1.45 -2.09 -15.45
C PRO A 44 -0.64 -0.84 -15.16
N ALA A 45 -1.22 0.07 -14.39
CA ALA A 45 -0.53 1.26 -13.94
C ALA A 45 0.35 0.92 -12.73
N THR A 46 1.53 1.52 -12.68
CA THR A 46 2.37 1.44 -11.47
C THR A 46 1.96 2.56 -10.55
N MET A 47 1.52 2.21 -9.36
CA MET A 47 1.05 3.15 -8.36
C MET A 47 2.01 3.19 -7.18
N ILE A 48 2.06 4.34 -6.54
CA ILE A 48 2.86 4.52 -5.32
C ILE A 48 1.94 5.01 -4.23
N SER A 49 1.88 4.25 -3.14
CA SER A 49 1.14 4.64 -1.94
C SER A 49 2.11 4.83 -0.78
N GLN A 50 1.81 5.81 0.06
CA GLN A 50 2.57 6.06 1.28
C GLN A 50 1.60 5.93 2.44
N ALA A 51 1.85 4.98 3.31
CA ALA A 51 0.91 4.67 4.38
C ALA A 51 1.60 3.92 5.51
N TYR A 52 0.90 3.85 6.64
CA TYR A 52 1.34 3.03 7.77
C TYR A 52 0.89 1.60 7.58
N ILE A 53 1.76 0.66 7.90
CA ILE A 53 1.44 -0.76 7.82
C ILE A 53 0.71 -1.17 9.11
N PHE A 54 -0.52 -1.58 8.99
CA PHE A 54 -1.31 -2.08 10.11
C PHE A 54 -0.94 -3.54 10.44
N ALA A 55 -0.95 -4.39 9.43
CA ALA A 55 -0.65 -5.82 9.59
C ALA A 55 -0.27 -6.42 8.23
N LYS A 56 0.41 -7.55 8.28
CA LYS A 56 0.78 -8.33 7.09
C LYS A 56 0.53 -9.81 7.37
N ASP A 57 0.09 -10.52 6.36
CA ASP A 57 0.09 -11.97 6.37
C ASP A 57 0.72 -12.50 5.07
N ARG A 58 0.56 -13.77 4.77
CA ARG A 58 1.16 -14.38 3.58
C ARG A 58 0.59 -13.82 2.27
N ARG A 59 -0.65 -13.32 2.30
CA ARG A 59 -1.37 -12.91 1.08
C ARG A 59 -1.70 -11.43 1.02
N HIS A 60 -1.70 -10.75 2.16
CA HIS A 60 -2.22 -9.38 2.24
C HIS A 60 -1.33 -8.47 3.06
N VAL A 61 -1.45 -7.19 2.75
CA VAL A 61 -0.88 -6.10 3.54
C VAL A 61 -2.00 -5.09 3.80
N TRP A 62 -2.30 -4.83 5.07
CA TRP A 62 -3.29 -3.84 5.49
C TRP A 62 -2.60 -2.54 5.86
N THR A 63 -3.13 -1.43 5.36
CA THR A 63 -2.57 -0.11 5.60
C THR A 63 -3.63 0.89 6.03
N PHE A 64 -3.17 1.98 6.61
CA PHE A 64 -4.01 3.15 6.90
C PHE A 64 -3.18 4.42 6.75
N SER A 65 -3.84 5.55 6.48
CA SER A 65 -3.14 6.84 6.33
C SER A 65 -3.58 7.85 7.38
N SER A 66 -4.77 7.70 7.92
CA SER A 66 -5.32 8.58 8.96
C SER A 66 -5.76 7.75 10.16
N TYR A 67 -5.72 8.35 11.32
CA TYR A 67 -6.07 7.63 12.55
C TYR A 67 -6.45 8.57 13.66
N ASP A 68 -7.23 8.07 14.62
CA ASP A 68 -7.48 8.71 15.90
C ASP A 68 -6.68 7.94 16.95
N SER A 69 -5.65 8.59 17.51
CA SER A 69 -4.74 7.93 18.44
C SER A 69 -5.39 7.60 19.78
N GLU A 70 -6.39 8.37 20.20
CA GLU A 70 -7.06 8.15 21.48
C GLU A 70 -8.07 7.01 21.41
N ALA A 71 -8.86 7.00 20.34
CA ALA A 71 -9.92 5.98 20.17
C ALA A 71 -9.43 4.70 19.49
N ALA A 72 -8.18 4.68 19.01
CA ALA A 72 -7.61 3.59 18.22
C ALA A 72 -8.49 3.26 17.00
N VAL A 73 -8.86 4.29 16.24
CA VAL A 73 -9.66 4.19 15.01
C VAL A 73 -8.76 4.48 13.82
N PHE A 74 -8.86 3.63 12.81
CA PHE A 74 -8.02 3.70 11.61
C PHE A 74 -8.90 4.08 10.41
N SER A 75 -8.39 5.02 9.59
CA SER A 75 -9.11 5.55 8.42
C SER A 75 -8.21 5.54 7.19
N ASP A 76 -8.80 5.80 6.02
CA ASP A 76 -8.09 5.72 4.74
C ASP A 76 -7.36 4.39 4.62
N ARG A 77 -8.13 3.34 4.74
CA ARG A 77 -7.61 1.97 4.83
C ARG A 77 -7.52 1.33 3.46
N ASN A 78 -6.49 0.52 3.29
CA ASN A 78 -6.36 -0.33 2.13
C ASN A 78 -5.93 -1.72 2.55
N CYS A 79 -6.32 -2.70 1.77
CA CYS A 79 -5.83 -4.06 1.90
C CYS A 79 -5.31 -4.48 0.53
N PHE A 80 -3.99 -4.63 0.41
CA PHE A 80 -3.34 -5.00 -0.83
C PHE A 80 -3.09 -6.49 -0.88
N PRO A 81 -3.48 -7.19 -1.97
CA PRO A 81 -2.93 -8.51 -2.21
C PRO A 81 -1.41 -8.39 -2.43
N ARG A 82 -0.63 -9.25 -1.81
CA ARG A 82 0.82 -9.21 -1.99
C ARG A 82 1.26 -9.41 -3.43
N SER A 83 0.45 -10.14 -4.20
CA SER A 83 0.75 -10.42 -5.60
C SER A 83 0.88 -9.18 -6.48
N ILE A 84 0.25 -8.05 -6.10
CA ILE A 84 0.34 -6.81 -6.87
C ILE A 84 1.39 -5.84 -6.31
N ILE A 85 1.99 -6.12 -5.16
CA ILE A 85 3.03 -5.28 -4.57
C ILE A 85 4.37 -5.63 -5.20
N LYS A 86 5.02 -4.64 -5.82
CA LYS A 86 6.34 -4.82 -6.43
C LYS A 86 7.46 -4.55 -5.45
N LYS A 87 7.26 -3.56 -4.59
CA LYS A 87 8.28 -3.13 -3.63
C LYS A 87 7.62 -2.44 -2.44
N MET A 88 8.19 -2.69 -1.30
CA MET A 88 7.68 -2.07 -0.07
C MET A 88 8.81 -1.76 0.90
#